data_bc5d3413e6ee02431f2312f7a29160d4
#
_entry.id   bc5d3413e6ee02431f2312f7a29160d4
#
_cell.length_a   1.000
_cell.length_b   1.000
_cell.length_c   1.000
_cell.angle_alpha   90.00
_cell.angle_beta   90.00
_cell.angle_gamma   90.00
#
_symmetry.space_group_name_H-M   'P 1'
#
loop_
_entity.id
_entity.type
_entity.pdbx_description
1 polymer ?
#
loop_
_entity_poly.entity_id
_entity_poly.type
_entity_poly.pdbx_seq_one_letter_code
_entity_poly.pdbx_strand_id
1 'polypeptide(L)' 'MEWVIESYDRRTDRDAENRFTTEVAFVRAGEDLLRNGEKGFVSATLPDGTIVRDEQALRALIAASAVGR' A
#
# COMPACT_ATOMS: atom_id res chain seq x y z
N MET A 1 14.84 4.10 6.10
CA MET A 1 13.42 4.45 5.93
C MET A 1 12.68 3.28 5.33
N GLU A 2 11.47 3.03 5.80
CA GLU A 2 10.74 1.85 5.40
C GLU A 2 9.26 2.16 5.25
N TRP A 3 8.70 1.73 4.14
CA TRP A 3 7.26 1.75 3.89
C TRP A 3 6.74 0.32 4.04
N VAL A 4 5.60 0.15 4.71
CA VAL A 4 5.01 -1.16 4.94
C VAL A 4 3.58 -1.15 4.42
N ILE A 5 3.20 -2.19 3.68
CA ILE A 5 1.81 -2.39 3.25
C ILE A 5 1.33 -3.72 3.79
N GLU A 6 0.21 -3.68 4.50
CA GLU A 6 -0.51 -4.88 4.90
C GLU A 6 -1.69 -5.08 3.98
N SER A 7 -1.84 -6.29 3.47
CA SER A 7 -2.91 -6.65 2.56
C SER A 7 -3.52 -7.98 2.98
N TYR A 8 -4.72 -8.24 2.49
CA TYR A 8 -5.45 -9.47 2.73
C TYR A 8 -5.70 -10.16 1.39
N ASP A 9 -5.32 -11.44 1.30
CA ASP A 9 -5.54 -12.24 0.11
C ASP A 9 -6.84 -13.02 0.30
N ARG A 10 -7.87 -12.67 -0.48
CA ARG A 10 -9.19 -13.29 -0.39
C ARG A 10 -9.19 -14.74 -0.84
N ARG A 11 -8.25 -15.10 -1.70
CA ARG A 11 -8.17 -16.45 -2.24
C ARG A 11 -7.62 -17.44 -1.23
N THR A 12 -6.63 -17.03 -0.45
CA THR A 12 -5.99 -17.89 0.55
C THR A 12 -6.45 -17.59 1.97
N ASP A 13 -7.26 -16.55 2.16
CA ASP A 13 -7.73 -16.10 3.47
C ASP A 13 -6.58 -15.81 4.42
N ARG A 14 -5.56 -15.11 3.91
CA ARG A 14 -4.35 -14.78 4.68
C ARG A 14 -3.96 -13.33 4.52
N ASP A 15 -3.42 -12.78 5.60
CA ASP A 15 -2.81 -11.46 5.58
C ASP A 15 -1.37 -11.56 5.08
N ALA A 16 -0.92 -10.51 4.42
CA ALA A 16 0.46 -10.39 3.97
C ALA A 16 0.99 -9.01 4.35
N GLU A 17 2.27 -8.95 4.71
CA GLU A 17 2.96 -7.72 4.98
C GLU A 17 4.13 -7.60 4.02
N ASN A 18 4.22 -6.49 3.31
CA ASN A 18 5.30 -6.21 2.39
C ASN A 18 6.01 -4.93 2.80
N ARG A 19 7.32 -4.96 2.77
CA ARG A 19 8.17 -3.84 3.16
C ARG A 19 8.95 -3.32 1.96
N PHE A 20 9.06 -2.01 1.87
CA PHE A 20 9.72 -1.33 0.76
C PHE A 20 10.70 -0.31 1.30
N THR A 21 11.83 -0.16 0.63
CA THR A 21 12.87 0.79 1.05
C THR A 21 12.81 2.08 0.24
N THR A 22 12.01 2.12 -0.81
CA THR A 22 11.86 3.32 -1.65
C THR A 22 10.39 3.67 -1.83
N GLU A 23 10.13 4.96 -2.01
CA GLU A 23 8.78 5.44 -2.28
C GLU A 23 8.26 4.90 -3.61
N VAL A 24 9.11 4.79 -4.61
CA VAL A 24 8.74 4.25 -5.93
C VAL A 24 8.16 2.84 -5.79
N ALA A 25 8.86 1.97 -5.08
CA ALA A 25 8.41 0.59 -4.88
C ALA A 25 7.10 0.55 -4.10
N PHE A 26 6.97 1.38 -3.07
CA PHE A 26 5.76 1.50 -2.27
C PHE A 26 4.56 1.94 -3.13
N VAL A 27 4.72 2.99 -3.92
CA VAL A 27 3.65 3.52 -4.76
C VAL A 27 3.21 2.48 -5.80
N ARG A 28 4.14 1.82 -6.45
CA ARG A 28 3.82 0.78 -7.44
C ARG A 28 3.08 -0.39 -6.80
N ALA A 29 3.53 -0.83 -5.65
CA ALA A 29 2.86 -1.92 -4.94
C ALA A 29 1.46 -1.52 -4.50
N GLY A 30 1.27 -0.29 -4.04
CA GLY A 30 -0.04 0.25 -3.68
C GLY A 30 -0.99 0.31 -4.87
N GLU A 31 -0.50 0.78 -6.02
CA GLU A 31 -1.30 0.83 -7.24
C GLU A 31 -1.72 -0.57 -7.70
N ASP A 32 -0.80 -1.51 -7.67
CA ASP A 32 -1.09 -2.90 -8.06
C ASP A 32 -2.12 -3.52 -7.12
N LEU A 33 -1.98 -3.28 -5.82
CA LEU A 33 -2.91 -3.79 -4.82
C LEU A 33 -4.33 -3.25 -5.04
N LEU A 34 -4.45 -1.96 -5.34
CA LEU A 34 -5.75 -1.33 -5.57
C LEU A 34 -6.44 -1.82 -6.83
N ARG A 35 -5.68 -2.33 -7.81
CA ARG A 35 -6.21 -2.91 -9.03
C ARG A 35 -6.55 -4.39 -8.91
N ASN A 36 -5.99 -5.06 -7.91
CA ASN A 36 -6.14 -6.50 -7.77
C ASN A 36 -7.45 -6.83 -7.03
N GLY A 37 -8.38 -7.46 -7.72
CA GLY A 37 -9.68 -7.83 -7.14
C GLY A 37 -9.61 -8.97 -6.13
N GLU A 38 -8.53 -9.73 -6.11
CA GLU A 38 -8.34 -10.85 -5.18
C GLU A 38 -7.70 -10.43 -3.86
N LYS A 39 -7.16 -9.21 -3.79
CA LYS A 39 -6.53 -8.70 -2.59
C LYS A 39 -7.20 -7.45 -2.09
N GLY A 40 -7.27 -7.32 -0.78
CA GLY A 40 -7.80 -6.14 -0.11
C GLY A 40 -6.70 -5.38 0.62
N PHE A 41 -6.78 -4.06 0.61
CA PHE A 41 -5.88 -3.22 1.38
C PHE A 41 -6.30 -3.22 2.85
N VAL A 42 -5.35 -3.44 3.74
CA VAL A 42 -5.58 -3.38 5.19
C VAL A 42 -5.03 -2.07 5.75
N SER A 43 -3.74 -1.86 5.61
CA SER A 43 -3.10 -0.64 6.11
C SER A 43 -1.77 -0.40 5.42
N ALA A 44 -1.29 0.84 5.51
CA ALA A 44 0.05 1.20 5.08
C ALA A 44 0.69 2.06 6.17
N THR A 45 1.96 1.81 6.45
CA THR A 45 2.73 2.60 7.41
C THR A 45 3.87 3.29 6.67
N LEU A 46 3.96 4.59 6.86
CA LEU A 46 4.98 5.42 6.23
C LEU A 46 6.20 5.54 7.16
N PRO A 47 7.37 5.92 6.63
CA PRO A 47 8.58 6.04 7.45
C PRO A 47 8.47 7.06 8.59
N ASP A 48 7.58 8.04 8.46
CA ASP A 48 7.35 9.05 9.49
C ASP A 48 6.40 8.58 10.60
N GLY A 49 5.90 7.34 10.50
CA GLY A 49 4.96 6.78 11.46
C GLY A 49 3.50 6.95 11.10
N THR A 50 3.20 7.65 10.03
CA THR A 50 1.81 7.81 9.57
C THR A 50 1.24 6.47 9.15
N ILE A 51 0.02 6.18 9.63
CA ILE A 51 -0.67 4.93 9.29
C ILE A 51 -1.91 5.29 8.47
N VAL A 52 -2.02 4.66 7.29
CA VAL A 52 -3.16 4.80 6.40
C VAL A 52 -3.96 3.50 6.45
N ARG A 53 -5.23 3.58 6.83
CA ARG A 53 -6.08 2.41 7.01
C ARG A 53 -7.26 2.34 6.05
N ASP A 54 -7.39 3.33 5.20
CA ASP A 54 -8.51 3.48 4.27
C ASP A 54 -7.99 3.45 2.84
N GLU A 55 -8.64 2.69 1.99
CA GLU A 55 -8.31 2.59 0.58
C GLU A 55 -8.36 3.95 -0.11
N GLN A 56 -9.34 4.77 0.22
CA GLN A 56 -9.46 6.13 -0.31
C GLN A 56 -8.26 6.99 0.09
N ALA A 57 -7.84 6.89 1.35
CA ALA A 57 -6.67 7.61 1.83
C ALA A 57 -5.39 7.15 1.12
N LEU A 58 -5.27 5.85 0.85
CA LEU A 58 -4.16 5.33 0.08
C LEU A 58 -4.15 5.88 -1.35
N ARG A 59 -5.31 5.92 -2.00
CA ARG A 59 -5.44 6.49 -3.34
C ARG A 59 -5.03 7.96 -3.38
N ALA A 60 -5.46 8.72 -2.37
CA ALA A 60 -5.10 10.13 -2.26
C ALA A 60 -3.59 10.31 -2.06
N LEU A 61 -2.99 9.47 -1.23
CA LEU A 61 -1.56 9.48 -0.98
C LEU A 61 -0.76 9.20 -2.26
N ILE A 62 -1.17 8.19 -3.01
CA ILE A 62 -0.53 7.82 -4.27
C ILE A 62 -0.67 8.96 -5.29
N ALA A 63 -1.87 9.54 -5.39
CA ALA A 63 -2.11 10.65 -6.31
C ALA A 63 -1.28 11.90 -5.97
N ALA A 64 -1.03 12.14 -4.68
CA ALA A 64 -0.21 13.25 -4.23
C ALA A 64 1.29 12.99 -4.39
N SER A 65 1.68 11.73 -4.60
CA SER A 65 3.08 11.38 -4.76
C SER A 65 3.61 11.85 -6.12
N ALA A 66 4.81 12.40 -6.13
CA ALA A 66 5.47 12.81 -7.37
C ALA A 66 5.99 11.61 -8.18
N VAL A 67 6.02 10.44 -7.59
CA VAL A 67 6.66 9.25 -8.17
C VAL A 67 5.89 8.71 -9.38
N GLY A 68 4.58 8.81 -9.38
CA GLY A 68 3.75 8.26 -10.45
C GLY A 68 3.51 9.18 -11.63
N ARG A 69 4.23 10.28 -11.71
CA ARG A 69 3.98 11.32 -12.73
C ARG A 69 5.08 11.43 -13.75
#